data_915bd5abb7c9c9f81b0cfe5ebf9283c2
#
_entry.id   915bd5abb7c9c9f81b0cfe5ebf9283c2
#
_cell.length_a   1.000
_cell.length_b   1.000
_cell.length_c   1.000
_cell.angle_alpha   90.00
_cell.angle_beta   90.00
_cell.angle_gamma   90.00
#
_symmetry.space_group_name_H-M   'P 1'
#
loop_
_entity.id
_entity.type
_entity.pdbx_description
1 polymer ?
#
loop_
_entity_poly.entity_id
_entity_poly.type
_entity_poly.pdbx_seq_one_letter_code
_entity_poly.pdbx_strand_id
1 'polypeptide(L)'
;QRTDIQQVFEQRNALVNPRLDFLNQDAKAKNIEDILGAGKNINYKPVETTGPIVMVSFSMSDSQIKSLIDEMSLIGGVVVIRGLIDGDFTKTIKKMRSIAQEKSGGVSIDPAAFKRYSVASVPAFILPLEAQKICTDSECPPPSHVKASGSATYRYFLELIERTGSDPEKRIASQWLAKYGD
;
A
#
# COMPACT_ATOMS: atom_id res chain seq x y z
N GLN A 1 15.83 -10.11 -20.33
CA GLN A 1 14.95 -10.60 -19.24
C GLN A 1 14.81 -9.61 -18.07
N ARG A 2 15.79 -8.73 -17.82
CA ARG A 2 15.68 -7.66 -16.81
C ARG A 2 14.73 -6.52 -17.20
N THR A 3 14.57 -6.27 -18.49
CA THR A 3 13.74 -5.18 -19.02
C THR A 3 12.24 -5.38 -18.75
N ASP A 4 11.78 -6.62 -18.74
CA ASP A 4 10.37 -6.97 -18.55
C ASP A 4 9.88 -6.69 -17.12
N ILE A 5 10.71 -6.98 -16.12
CA ILE A 5 10.36 -6.77 -14.71
C ILE A 5 10.33 -5.28 -14.39
N GLN A 6 11.23 -4.50 -14.98
CA GLN A 6 11.30 -3.06 -14.79
C GLN A 6 10.11 -2.34 -15.45
N GLN A 7 9.72 -2.75 -16.66
CA GLN A 7 8.52 -2.24 -17.33
C GLN A 7 7.23 -2.59 -16.56
N VAL A 8 7.12 -3.81 -16.05
CA VAL A 8 5.99 -4.22 -15.21
C VAL A 8 5.97 -3.40 -13.90
N PHE A 9 7.13 -3.06 -13.36
CA PHE A 9 7.29 -2.28 -12.14
C PHE A 9 6.91 -0.80 -12.37
N GLU A 10 7.33 -0.21 -13.49
CA GLU A 10 6.98 1.16 -13.87
C GLU A 10 5.50 1.28 -14.25
N GLN A 11 4.95 0.33 -15.00
CA GLN A 11 3.52 0.25 -15.28
C GLN A 11 2.70 0.04 -14.00
N ARG A 12 3.18 -0.74 -13.06
CA ARG A 12 2.54 -0.95 -11.77
C ARG A 12 2.56 0.32 -10.91
N ASN A 13 3.69 1.05 -10.86
CA ASN A 13 3.77 2.33 -10.16
C ASN A 13 2.88 3.40 -10.79
N ALA A 14 2.78 3.44 -12.11
CA ALA A 14 1.85 4.32 -12.83
C ALA A 14 0.37 3.96 -12.57
N LEU A 15 0.06 2.67 -12.36
CA LEU A 15 -1.30 2.20 -12.06
C LEU A 15 -1.67 2.34 -10.57
N VAL A 16 -0.68 2.28 -9.67
CA VAL A 16 -0.89 2.49 -8.22
C VAL A 16 -1.01 3.97 -7.89
N ASN A 17 -0.49 4.86 -8.72
CA ASN A 17 -0.44 6.30 -8.49
C ASN A 17 -1.27 7.21 -9.40
N PRO A 18 -2.30 6.78 -10.17
CA PRO A 18 -3.04 7.70 -11.01
C PRO A 18 -3.73 8.81 -10.19
N ARG A 19 -3.97 8.57 -8.90
CA ARG A 19 -4.63 9.54 -8.00
C ARG A 19 -3.66 10.59 -7.42
N LEU A 20 -2.40 10.22 -7.23
CA LEU A 20 -1.38 11.15 -6.69
C LEU A 20 -0.70 11.94 -7.82
N ASP A 21 -0.48 11.32 -8.98
CA ASP A 21 0.00 12.01 -10.18
C ASP A 21 -1.04 13.01 -10.71
N PHE A 22 -2.33 12.65 -10.63
CA PHE A 22 -3.44 13.55 -10.90
C PHE A 22 -3.40 14.79 -9.98
N LEU A 23 -3.14 14.62 -8.69
CA LEU A 23 -3.02 15.73 -7.73
C LEU A 23 -1.76 16.58 -7.95
N ASN A 24 -0.71 16.03 -8.56
CA ASN A 24 0.48 16.77 -8.93
C ASN A 24 0.30 17.58 -10.22
N GLN A 25 -0.51 17.10 -11.17
CA GLN A 25 -0.81 17.81 -12.40
C GLN A 25 -1.83 18.93 -12.19
N ASP A 26 -2.76 18.78 -11.24
CA ASP A 26 -3.84 19.73 -10.96
C ASP A 26 -3.58 20.68 -9.78
N ALA A 27 -2.34 21.11 -9.57
CA ALA A 27 -2.07 22.27 -8.70
C ALA A 27 -2.82 23.57 -9.13
N LYS A 28 -3.58 23.51 -10.22
CA LYS A 28 -4.44 24.57 -10.77
C LYS A 28 -5.95 24.32 -10.60
N ALA A 29 -6.37 23.14 -10.14
CA ALA A 29 -7.80 22.87 -9.90
C ALA A 29 -8.30 23.71 -8.71
N LYS A 30 -9.22 24.64 -8.99
CA LYS A 30 -9.67 25.66 -8.03
C LYS A 30 -10.78 25.17 -7.12
N ASN A 31 -11.40 24.02 -7.37
CA ASN A 31 -12.43 23.46 -6.48
C ASN A 31 -12.53 21.93 -6.55
N ILE A 32 -13.19 21.36 -5.54
CA ILE A 32 -13.35 19.91 -5.36
C ILE A 32 -14.25 19.28 -6.45
N GLU A 33 -15.17 20.05 -7.03
CA GLU A 33 -16.08 19.56 -8.09
C GLU A 33 -15.34 19.25 -9.38
N ASP A 34 -14.30 20.04 -9.72
CA ASP A 34 -13.42 19.77 -10.86
C ASP A 34 -12.62 18.46 -10.65
N ILE A 35 -12.19 18.22 -9.41
CA ILE A 35 -11.47 17.00 -9.02
C ILE A 35 -12.40 15.77 -9.06
N LEU A 36 -13.63 15.90 -8.59
CA LEU A 36 -14.63 14.83 -8.61
C LEU A 36 -15.21 14.59 -10.00
N GLY A 37 -15.34 15.66 -10.82
CA GLY A 37 -15.79 15.58 -12.20
C GLY A 37 -14.80 14.82 -13.10
N ALA A 38 -13.51 15.07 -12.94
CA ALA A 38 -12.45 14.34 -13.64
C ALA A 38 -12.37 12.86 -13.20
N GLY A 39 -12.76 12.55 -11.97
CA GLY A 39 -12.77 11.18 -11.43
C GLY A 39 -13.84 10.26 -12.02
N LYS A 40 -14.86 10.78 -12.70
CA LYS A 40 -15.96 9.98 -13.27
C LYS A 40 -15.57 9.09 -14.45
N ASN A 41 -14.42 9.32 -15.09
CA ASN A 41 -13.93 8.55 -16.23
C ASN A 41 -12.68 7.71 -15.91
N ILE A 42 -12.29 7.58 -14.63
CA ILE A 42 -11.20 6.69 -14.27
C ILE A 42 -11.74 5.27 -14.31
N ASN A 43 -11.36 4.51 -15.33
CA ASN A 43 -11.52 3.07 -15.36
C ASN A 43 -10.65 2.49 -14.23
N TYR A 44 -11.23 2.39 -13.03
CA TYR A 44 -10.57 1.77 -11.89
C TYR A 44 -10.38 0.29 -12.19
N LYS A 45 -9.21 -0.09 -12.68
CA LYS A 45 -8.79 -1.48 -12.65
C LYS A 45 -8.27 -1.75 -11.22
N PRO A 46 -8.90 -2.67 -10.49
CA PRO A 46 -8.34 -3.12 -9.22
C PRO A 46 -6.92 -3.60 -9.49
N VAL A 47 -5.94 -3.00 -8.83
CA VAL A 47 -4.56 -3.47 -8.94
C VAL A 47 -4.46 -4.77 -8.15
N GLU A 48 -4.11 -5.85 -8.82
CA GLU A 48 -3.75 -7.12 -8.17
C GLU A 48 -2.48 -6.89 -7.36
N THR A 49 -2.62 -6.56 -6.09
CA THR A 49 -1.47 -6.43 -5.19
C THR A 49 -1.01 -7.81 -4.75
N THR A 50 0.02 -8.32 -5.41
CA THR A 50 0.73 -9.54 -4.99
C THR A 50 1.88 -9.26 -4.03
N GLY A 51 2.08 -8.00 -3.67
CA GLY A 51 3.22 -7.54 -2.89
C GLY A 51 2.93 -7.28 -1.41
N PRO A 52 3.99 -6.98 -0.65
CA PRO A 52 3.92 -6.59 0.75
C PRO A 52 2.93 -5.46 1.00
N ILE A 53 2.16 -5.58 2.09
CA ILE A 53 1.22 -4.55 2.51
C ILE A 53 1.51 -4.20 3.98
N VAL A 54 1.59 -2.91 4.29
CA VAL A 54 1.54 -2.43 5.66
C VAL A 54 0.32 -1.54 5.85
N MET A 55 -0.44 -1.80 6.90
CA MET A 55 -1.62 -1.02 7.24
C MET A 55 -1.33 -0.09 8.40
N VAL A 56 -1.64 1.19 8.22
CA VAL A 56 -1.36 2.27 9.15
C VAL A 56 -2.58 3.15 9.40
N SER A 57 -2.53 3.96 10.46
CA SER A 57 -3.56 4.97 10.77
C SER A 57 -2.88 6.25 11.22
N PHE A 58 -3.54 7.39 11.03
CA PHE A 58 -3.08 8.69 11.55
C PHE A 58 -3.09 8.80 13.08
N SER A 59 -3.50 7.76 13.80
CA SER A 59 -3.28 7.63 15.25
C SER A 59 -1.81 7.32 15.60
N MET A 60 -1.01 6.86 14.61
CA MET A 60 0.42 6.66 14.76
C MET A 60 1.19 7.98 14.61
N SER A 61 2.42 8.03 15.09
CA SER A 61 3.27 9.20 14.88
C SER A 61 3.69 9.34 13.40
N ASP A 62 3.87 10.58 12.95
CA ASP A 62 4.32 10.87 11.58
C ASP A 62 5.65 10.18 11.24
N SER A 63 6.57 10.13 12.20
CA SER A 63 7.87 9.47 12.04
C SER A 63 7.73 7.96 11.82
N GLN A 64 6.81 7.29 12.52
CA GLN A 64 6.55 5.87 12.32
C GLN A 64 5.93 5.61 10.93
N ILE A 65 4.93 6.41 10.55
CA ILE A 65 4.31 6.30 9.21
C ILE A 65 5.35 6.54 8.13
N LYS A 66 6.21 7.57 8.28
CA LYS A 66 7.28 7.88 7.33
C LYS A 66 8.25 6.72 7.18
N SER A 67 8.73 6.16 8.29
CA SER A 67 9.66 5.02 8.25
C SER A 67 9.08 3.83 7.51
N LEU A 68 7.79 3.54 7.70
CA LEU A 68 7.10 2.45 6.99
C LEU A 68 6.91 2.77 5.50
N ILE A 69 6.63 4.02 5.14
CA ILE A 69 6.56 4.45 3.72
C ILE A 69 7.92 4.28 3.05
N ASP A 70 9.01 4.73 3.71
CA ASP A 70 10.36 4.62 3.18
C ASP A 70 10.75 3.14 2.98
N GLU A 71 10.45 2.29 3.95
CA GLU A 71 10.70 0.85 3.89
C GLU A 71 9.91 0.17 2.77
N MET A 72 8.61 0.44 2.69
CA MET A 72 7.75 -0.16 1.65
C MET A 72 8.12 0.33 0.25
N SER A 73 8.56 1.58 0.11
CA SER A 73 9.06 2.12 -1.16
C SER A 73 10.31 1.38 -1.64
N LEU A 74 11.20 0.99 -0.72
CA LEU A 74 12.42 0.25 -1.03
C LEU A 74 12.12 -1.11 -1.66
N ILE A 75 11.14 -1.84 -1.13
CA ILE A 75 10.81 -3.19 -1.58
C ILE A 75 9.66 -3.25 -2.59
N GLY A 76 9.06 -2.10 -2.94
CA GLY A 76 7.90 -2.02 -3.83
C GLY A 76 6.62 -2.54 -3.20
N GLY A 77 6.48 -2.39 -1.89
CA GLY A 77 5.27 -2.70 -1.15
C GLY A 77 4.26 -1.54 -1.16
N VAL A 78 3.13 -1.75 -0.49
CA VAL A 78 2.03 -0.78 -0.40
C VAL A 78 1.74 -0.42 1.05
N VAL A 79 1.58 0.88 1.32
CA VAL A 79 1.09 1.40 2.59
C VAL A 79 -0.41 1.69 2.45
N VAL A 80 -1.23 1.07 3.29
CA VAL A 80 -2.68 1.27 3.28
C VAL A 80 -3.10 2.03 4.52
N ILE A 81 -3.77 3.17 4.33
CA ILE A 81 -4.28 4.01 5.40
C ILE A 81 -5.75 3.70 5.65
N ARG A 82 -6.12 3.64 6.93
CA ARG A 82 -7.46 3.25 7.36
C ARG A 82 -8.57 4.18 6.85
N GLY A 83 -8.30 5.47 6.73
CA GLY A 83 -9.35 6.42 6.35
C GLY A 83 -8.90 7.86 6.40
N LEU A 84 -9.88 8.76 6.31
CA LEU A 84 -9.67 10.20 6.24
C LEU A 84 -9.54 10.82 7.64
N ILE A 85 -8.74 11.88 7.76
CA ILE A 85 -8.67 12.71 8.96
C ILE A 85 -9.94 13.55 9.03
N ASP A 86 -10.73 13.38 10.08
CA ASP A 86 -11.99 14.08 10.30
C ASP A 86 -12.98 14.00 9.10
N GLY A 87 -12.88 12.96 8.29
CA GLY A 87 -13.68 12.83 7.07
C GLY A 87 -13.25 13.76 5.92
N ASP A 88 -12.20 14.55 6.09
CA ASP A 88 -11.73 15.55 5.13
C ASP A 88 -10.60 14.98 4.25
N PHE A 89 -10.90 14.84 2.95
CA PHE A 89 -9.96 14.34 1.96
C PHE A 89 -8.78 15.31 1.75
N THR A 90 -9.05 16.61 1.66
CA THR A 90 -8.02 17.63 1.42
C THR A 90 -7.02 17.69 2.57
N LYS A 91 -7.53 17.66 3.81
CA LYS A 91 -6.72 17.61 5.03
C LYS A 91 -5.86 16.35 5.06
N THR A 92 -6.42 15.22 4.68
CA THR A 92 -5.74 13.94 4.61
C THR A 92 -4.59 13.96 3.60
N ILE A 93 -4.84 14.46 2.38
CA ILE A 93 -3.79 14.54 1.35
C ILE A 93 -2.68 15.50 1.75
N LYS A 94 -3.01 16.66 2.32
CA LYS A 94 -1.98 17.60 2.84
C LYS A 94 -1.09 16.92 3.90
N LYS A 95 -1.70 16.20 4.83
CA LYS A 95 -0.99 15.45 5.87
C LYS A 95 -0.10 14.36 5.26
N MET A 96 -0.62 13.59 4.31
CA MET A 96 0.15 12.57 3.62
C MET A 96 1.36 13.13 2.89
N ARG A 97 1.19 14.22 2.16
CA ARG A 97 2.31 14.92 1.48
C ARG A 97 3.38 15.38 2.46
N SER A 98 3.00 15.90 3.64
CA SER A 98 3.95 16.32 4.65
C SER A 98 4.76 15.15 5.24
N ILE A 99 4.17 13.95 5.32
CA ILE A 99 4.82 12.74 5.84
C ILE A 99 5.67 12.07 4.77
N ALA A 100 5.08 11.80 3.61
CA ALA A 100 5.70 11.01 2.53
C ALA A 100 6.73 11.82 1.73
N GLN A 101 6.66 13.16 1.77
CA GLN A 101 7.49 14.05 0.95
C GLN A 101 7.37 13.65 -0.54
N GLU A 102 8.50 13.50 -1.25
CA GLU A 102 8.51 13.12 -2.67
C GLU A 102 8.38 11.60 -2.91
N LYS A 103 8.46 10.78 -1.84
CA LYS A 103 8.39 9.31 -1.91
C LYS A 103 6.97 8.77 -1.76
N SER A 104 6.01 9.31 -2.49
CA SER A 104 4.60 8.93 -2.39
C SER A 104 4.22 7.62 -3.12
N GLY A 105 5.20 6.86 -3.60
CA GLY A 105 4.93 5.58 -4.26
C GLY A 105 4.27 4.57 -3.32
N GLY A 106 3.12 4.01 -3.73
CA GLY A 106 2.50 2.88 -3.04
C GLY A 106 1.69 3.21 -1.79
N VAL A 107 1.18 4.44 -1.63
CA VAL A 107 0.24 4.77 -0.54
C VAL A 107 -1.19 4.77 -1.04
N SER A 108 -2.08 4.07 -0.34
CA SER A 108 -3.51 3.98 -0.65
C SER A 108 -4.37 4.27 0.58
N ILE A 109 -5.55 4.84 0.38
CA ILE A 109 -6.58 4.99 1.42
C ILE A 109 -7.66 3.95 1.13
N ASP A 110 -7.71 2.88 1.91
CA ASP A 110 -8.67 1.79 1.71
C ASP A 110 -9.20 1.27 3.06
N PRO A 111 -10.32 1.85 3.55
CA PRO A 111 -10.97 1.35 4.76
C PRO A 111 -11.52 -0.08 4.62
N ALA A 112 -11.88 -0.50 3.40
CA ALA A 112 -12.41 -1.83 3.16
C ALA A 112 -11.32 -2.91 3.32
N ALA A 113 -10.07 -2.59 2.99
CA ALA A 113 -8.94 -3.49 3.23
C ALA A 113 -8.78 -3.83 4.72
N PHE A 114 -9.01 -2.89 5.63
CA PHE A 114 -8.96 -3.15 7.07
C PHE A 114 -10.00 -4.18 7.52
N LYS A 115 -11.20 -4.13 6.95
CA LYS A 115 -12.23 -5.15 7.18
C LYS A 115 -11.82 -6.48 6.56
N ARG A 116 -11.40 -6.47 5.29
CA ARG A 116 -11.03 -7.65 4.51
C ARG A 116 -9.94 -8.46 5.20
N TYR A 117 -8.90 -7.82 5.70
CA TYR A 117 -7.81 -8.46 6.43
C TYR A 117 -8.05 -8.57 7.94
N SER A 118 -9.21 -8.17 8.45
CA SER A 118 -9.56 -8.18 9.87
C SER A 118 -8.48 -7.52 10.74
N VAL A 119 -8.09 -6.29 10.38
CA VAL A 119 -7.04 -5.54 11.09
C VAL A 119 -7.67 -4.72 12.22
N ALA A 120 -7.36 -5.10 13.46
CA ALA A 120 -7.83 -4.44 14.67
C ALA A 120 -6.84 -3.40 15.22
N SER A 121 -5.54 -3.61 15.03
CA SER A 121 -4.46 -2.76 15.54
C SER A 121 -3.43 -2.43 14.47
N VAL A 122 -2.77 -1.28 14.60
CA VAL A 122 -1.76 -0.77 13.66
C VAL A 122 -0.44 -0.45 14.39
N PRO A 123 0.70 -0.56 13.68
CA PRO A 123 0.83 -1.06 12.32
C PRO A 123 0.50 -2.54 12.21
N ALA A 124 -0.07 -2.94 11.05
CA ALA A 124 -0.27 -4.33 10.73
C ALA A 124 0.46 -4.67 9.43
N PHE A 125 1.19 -5.76 9.45
CA PHE A 125 2.00 -6.28 8.36
C PHE A 125 1.28 -7.44 7.71
N ILE A 126 1.16 -7.44 6.39
CA ILE A 126 0.48 -8.48 5.63
C ILE A 126 1.37 -8.90 4.47
N LEU A 127 1.66 -10.20 4.41
CA LEU A 127 2.34 -10.84 3.30
C LEU A 127 1.33 -11.72 2.57
N PRO A 128 0.79 -11.27 1.41
CA PRO A 128 -0.03 -12.14 0.57
C PRO A 128 0.81 -13.29 0.02
N LEU A 129 0.26 -14.50 0.08
CA LEU A 129 0.90 -15.71 -0.43
C LEU A 129 0.47 -16.04 -1.86
N GLU A 130 -0.59 -15.40 -2.32
CA GLU A 130 -1.14 -15.52 -3.68
C GLU A 130 -1.69 -14.19 -4.17
N ALA A 131 -1.92 -14.07 -5.46
CA ALA A 131 -2.51 -12.89 -6.07
C ALA A 131 -3.95 -12.69 -5.56
N GLN A 132 -4.31 -11.43 -5.29
CA GLN A 132 -5.69 -11.07 -5.01
C GLN A 132 -6.55 -11.39 -6.24
N LYS A 133 -7.57 -12.23 -6.07
CA LYS A 133 -8.56 -12.47 -7.14
C LYS A 133 -9.36 -11.20 -7.41
N ILE A 134 -9.63 -10.95 -8.68
CA ILE A 134 -10.54 -9.87 -9.06
C ILE A 134 -11.94 -10.30 -8.64
N CYS A 135 -12.56 -9.56 -7.73
CA CYS A 135 -13.91 -9.81 -7.30
C CYS A 135 -14.83 -8.71 -7.85
N THR A 136 -15.95 -9.12 -8.38
CA THR A 136 -17.00 -8.22 -8.85
C THR A 136 -17.96 -7.83 -7.72
N ASP A 137 -17.94 -8.56 -6.60
CA ASP A 137 -18.81 -8.36 -5.46
C ASP A 137 -18.12 -7.61 -4.31
N SER A 138 -18.95 -6.94 -3.51
CA SER A 138 -18.48 -6.14 -2.36
C SER A 138 -17.82 -6.95 -1.23
N GLU A 139 -17.98 -8.28 -1.22
CA GLU A 139 -17.46 -9.21 -0.22
C GLU A 139 -16.38 -10.12 -0.81
N CYS A 140 -15.26 -9.53 -1.18
CA CYS A 140 -14.10 -10.28 -1.64
C CYS A 140 -13.29 -10.79 -0.44
N PRO A 141 -13.15 -12.11 -0.24
CA PRO A 141 -12.28 -12.63 0.80
C PRO A 141 -10.82 -12.23 0.50
N PRO A 142 -9.99 -12.02 1.52
CA PRO A 142 -8.57 -11.78 1.30
C PRO A 142 -7.92 -13.02 0.69
N PRO A 143 -6.85 -12.86 -0.11
CA PRO A 143 -6.02 -13.98 -0.51
C PRO A 143 -5.41 -14.65 0.72
N SER A 144 -4.92 -15.87 0.55
CA SER A 144 -4.10 -16.52 1.58
C SER A 144 -2.94 -15.60 1.96
N HIS A 145 -2.72 -15.36 3.24
CA HIS A 145 -1.74 -14.38 3.71
C HIS A 145 -1.23 -14.69 5.13
N VAL A 146 -0.03 -14.21 5.42
CA VAL A 146 0.49 -14.10 6.78
C VAL A 146 0.24 -12.69 7.30
N LYS A 147 -0.19 -12.57 8.56
CA LYS A 147 -0.47 -11.28 9.19
C LYS A 147 0.15 -11.21 10.59
N ALA A 148 0.75 -10.06 10.91
CA ALA A 148 1.14 -9.71 12.27
C ALA A 148 0.83 -8.22 12.52
N SER A 149 0.71 -7.84 13.80
CA SER A 149 0.54 -6.45 14.23
C SER A 149 1.49 -6.15 15.36
N GLY A 150 2.03 -4.94 15.41
CA GLY A 150 2.93 -4.50 16.45
C GLY A 150 4.00 -3.53 15.96
N SER A 151 4.72 -2.93 16.89
CA SER A 151 5.78 -1.96 16.59
C SER A 151 7.05 -2.69 16.13
N ALA A 152 7.16 -2.90 14.82
CA ALA A 152 8.29 -3.57 14.17
C ALA A 152 8.55 -2.96 12.80
N THR A 153 9.61 -3.41 12.11
CA THR A 153 9.84 -3.15 10.69
C THR A 153 9.22 -4.26 9.85
N TYR A 154 8.94 -3.97 8.58
CA TYR A 154 8.47 -5.01 7.66
C TYR A 154 9.54 -6.07 7.41
N ARG A 155 10.80 -5.66 7.37
CA ARG A 155 11.95 -6.58 7.30
C ARG A 155 11.94 -7.60 8.44
N TYR A 156 11.78 -7.14 9.69
CA TYR A 156 11.71 -8.06 10.84
C TYR A 156 10.54 -9.04 10.72
N PHE A 157 9.39 -8.58 10.23
CA PHE A 157 8.24 -9.45 9.98
C PHE A 157 8.55 -10.54 8.95
N LEU A 158 9.24 -10.20 7.85
CA LEU A 158 9.68 -11.19 6.86
C LEU A 158 10.70 -12.18 7.45
N GLU A 159 11.68 -11.69 8.21
CA GLU A 159 12.68 -12.53 8.90
C GLU A 159 12.02 -13.50 9.89
N LEU A 160 10.95 -13.07 10.56
CA LEU A 160 10.17 -13.93 11.44
C LEU A 160 9.48 -15.05 10.66
N ILE A 161 8.85 -14.73 9.53
CA ILE A 161 8.22 -15.73 8.65
C ILE A 161 9.27 -16.71 8.10
N GLU A 162 10.44 -16.22 7.69
CA GLU A 162 11.52 -17.07 7.19
C GLU A 162 11.98 -18.11 8.24
N ARG A 163 12.00 -17.73 9.51
CA ARG A 163 12.38 -18.62 10.61
C ARG A 163 11.27 -19.59 11.03
N THR A 164 10.03 -19.13 11.08
CA THR A 164 8.94 -19.85 11.76
C THR A 164 7.79 -20.28 10.86
N GLY A 165 7.71 -19.76 9.64
CA GLY A 165 6.65 -20.03 8.68
C GLY A 165 6.71 -21.43 8.08
N SER A 166 5.68 -21.79 7.34
CA SER A 166 5.66 -22.98 6.48
C SER A 166 6.57 -22.79 5.25
N ASP A 167 6.90 -23.88 4.54
CA ASP A 167 7.77 -23.80 3.36
C ASP A 167 7.30 -22.82 2.28
N PRO A 168 6.02 -22.73 1.90
CA PRO A 168 5.56 -21.70 0.95
C PRO A 168 5.71 -20.29 1.49
N GLU A 169 5.43 -20.05 2.78
CA GLU A 169 5.57 -18.75 3.42
C GLU A 169 7.04 -18.30 3.45
N LYS A 170 7.95 -19.22 3.83
CA LYS A 170 9.39 -18.96 3.85
C LYS A 170 9.92 -18.58 2.48
N ARG A 171 9.53 -19.30 1.43
CA ARG A 171 9.96 -18.98 0.05
C ARG A 171 9.56 -17.56 -0.35
N ILE A 172 8.33 -17.18 -0.06
CA ILE A 172 7.83 -15.84 -0.41
C ILE A 172 8.53 -14.78 0.44
N ALA A 173 8.71 -15.01 1.73
CA ALA A 173 9.43 -14.08 2.62
C ALA A 173 10.87 -13.85 2.17
N SER A 174 11.61 -14.94 1.83
CA SER A 174 12.99 -14.84 1.33
C SER A 174 13.09 -14.06 0.01
N GLN A 175 12.11 -14.20 -0.90
CA GLN A 175 12.07 -13.42 -2.14
C GLN A 175 11.95 -11.91 -1.89
N TRP A 176 11.17 -11.52 -0.85
CA TRP A 176 11.04 -10.12 -0.49
C TRP A 176 12.21 -9.61 0.33
N LEU A 177 12.81 -10.46 1.18
CA LEU A 177 14.03 -10.11 1.93
C LEU A 177 15.22 -9.82 1.01
N ALA A 178 15.33 -10.53 -0.11
CA ALA A 178 16.39 -10.27 -1.09
C ALA A 178 16.39 -8.83 -1.61
N LYS A 179 15.25 -8.16 -1.63
CA LYS A 179 15.14 -6.76 -2.09
C LYS A 179 15.69 -5.73 -1.10
N TYR A 180 15.99 -6.12 0.13
CA TYR A 180 16.66 -5.25 1.10
C TYR A 180 18.18 -5.23 0.93
N GLY A 181 18.75 -6.13 0.13
CA GLY A 181 20.18 -6.27 -0.09
C GLY A 181 20.70 -5.64 -1.39
N ASP A 182 19.79 -5.14 -2.23
CA ASP A 182 20.08 -4.44 -3.48
C ASP A 182 20.10 -2.92 -3.24
#